data_02208d08938068705eede9e0ba871d0f
#
_entry.id   02208d08938068705eede9e0ba871d0f
#
_cell.length_a   1.000
_cell.length_b   1.000
_cell.length_c   1.000
_cell.angle_alpha   90.00
_cell.angle_beta   90.00
_cell.angle_gamma   90.00
#
_symmetry.space_group_name_H-M   'P 1'
#
loop_
_entity.id
_entity.type
_entity.pdbx_description
1 polymer ?
#
loop_
_entity_poly.entity_id
_entity_poly.type
_entity_poly.pdbx_seq_one_letter_code
_entity_poly.pdbx_strand_id
1 'polypeptide(L)'
;MILRLILVILWIYVLTVLKRGKLGFYYFLLGSVGTFLILLGVMPYVKSYFINAFVWVLGIVGRLTGMYESYAQFGMFFIDHNDTVMSLYVDLECSGLIEMMVFVSLLAFFPVYHLWEKLKAGVLGLFCICVFNFIRIFIIIAMIFHFGTSMYSFAHVIVGRIVFYVLTLILYFHVFTRGQIVKQKVGKFNYEGLDDKQ
;
A
#
# COMPACT_ATOMS: atom_id res chain seq x y z
N MET A 1 -4.93 -11.83 25.59
CA MET A 1 -5.79 -10.66 25.35
C MET A 1 -5.36 -9.45 26.18
N ILE A 2 -5.23 -9.59 27.50
CA ILE A 2 -4.86 -8.51 28.44
C ILE A 2 -3.53 -7.84 28.09
N LEU A 3 -2.48 -8.60 27.77
CA LEU A 3 -1.17 -8.07 27.41
C LEU A 3 -1.22 -7.15 26.19
N ARG A 4 -2.00 -7.51 25.14
CA ARG A 4 -2.18 -6.67 23.95
C ARG A 4 -2.87 -5.33 24.28
N LEU A 5 -3.86 -5.35 25.17
CA LEU A 5 -4.53 -4.14 25.65
C LEU A 5 -3.58 -3.23 26.42
N ILE A 6 -2.76 -3.79 27.31
CA ILE A 6 -1.76 -3.03 28.06
C ILE A 6 -0.75 -2.37 27.11
N LEU A 7 -0.26 -3.10 26.11
CA LEU A 7 0.67 -2.55 25.09
C LEU A 7 0.05 -1.41 24.29
N VAL A 8 -1.22 -1.52 23.91
CA VAL A 8 -1.91 -0.44 23.18
C VAL A 8 -2.09 0.79 24.08
N ILE A 9 -2.47 0.61 25.35
CA ILE A 9 -2.61 1.72 26.31
C ILE A 9 -1.26 2.41 26.52
N LEU A 10 -0.20 1.65 26.72
CA LEU A 10 1.16 2.18 26.87
C LEU A 10 1.59 2.96 25.62
N TRP A 11 1.31 2.42 24.44
CA TRP A 11 1.61 3.09 23.18
C TRP A 11 0.85 4.42 23.03
N ILE A 12 -0.45 4.47 23.36
CA ILE A 12 -1.23 5.72 23.35
C ILE A 12 -0.66 6.73 24.34
N TYR A 13 -0.26 6.27 25.53
CA TYR A 13 0.37 7.13 26.53
C TYR A 13 1.68 7.75 25.99
N VAL A 14 2.57 6.94 25.42
CA VAL A 14 3.82 7.40 24.81
C VAL A 14 3.55 8.43 23.71
N LEU A 15 2.58 8.18 22.82
CA LEU A 15 2.19 9.14 21.79
C LEU A 15 1.71 10.48 22.37
N THR A 16 0.97 10.43 23.46
CA THR A 16 0.49 11.65 24.13
C THR A 16 1.65 12.46 24.72
N VAL A 17 2.63 11.79 25.32
CA VAL A 17 3.85 12.43 25.86
C VAL A 17 4.67 13.06 24.73
N LEU A 18 4.89 12.34 23.63
CA LEU A 18 5.64 12.84 22.47
C LEU A 18 4.98 14.06 21.81
N LYS A 19 3.65 14.05 21.72
CA LYS A 19 2.87 15.16 21.20
C LYS A 19 3.01 16.41 22.09
N ARG A 20 2.95 16.24 23.41
CA ARG A 20 3.16 17.32 24.38
C ARG A 20 4.60 17.86 24.36
N GLY A 21 5.57 16.97 24.22
CA GLY A 21 7.00 17.31 24.08
C GLY A 21 7.39 17.94 22.74
N LYS A 22 6.43 18.14 21.80
CA LYS A 22 6.67 18.67 20.45
C LYS A 22 7.70 17.89 19.63
N LEU A 23 7.90 16.62 19.96
CA LEU A 23 8.81 15.71 19.27
C LEU A 23 8.13 15.10 18.02
N GLY A 24 7.89 15.94 17.00
CA GLY A 24 7.09 15.58 15.83
C GLY A 24 7.61 14.36 15.06
N PHE A 25 8.92 14.23 14.91
CA PHE A 25 9.53 13.09 14.22
C PHE A 25 9.28 11.76 14.96
N TYR A 26 9.53 11.71 16.26
CA TYR A 26 9.30 10.51 17.07
C TYR A 26 7.81 10.18 17.17
N TYR A 27 6.94 11.19 17.23
CA TYR A 27 5.50 11.01 17.19
C TYR A 27 5.05 10.36 15.89
N PHE A 28 5.56 10.83 14.73
CA PHE A 28 5.30 10.23 13.43
C PHE A 28 5.81 8.78 13.35
N LEU A 29 7.06 8.55 13.73
CA LEU A 29 7.69 7.23 13.63
C LEU A 29 6.98 6.19 14.51
N LEU A 30 6.84 6.47 15.82
CA LEU A 30 6.21 5.53 16.75
C LEU A 30 4.71 5.38 16.50
N GLY A 31 4.05 6.45 16.03
CA GLY A 31 2.65 6.39 15.62
C GLY A 31 2.44 5.47 14.43
N SER A 32 3.24 5.63 13.38
CA SER A 32 3.14 4.82 12.17
C SER A 32 3.49 3.35 12.43
N VAL A 33 4.59 3.09 13.13
CA VAL A 33 5.00 1.71 13.47
C VAL A 33 3.95 1.03 14.36
N GLY A 34 3.46 1.70 15.40
CA GLY A 34 2.45 1.12 16.29
C GLY A 34 1.14 0.84 15.57
N THR A 35 0.68 1.75 14.71
CA THR A 35 -0.53 1.51 13.88
C THR A 35 -0.32 0.32 12.94
N PHE A 36 0.83 0.22 12.30
CA PHE A 36 1.15 -0.92 11.44
C PHE A 36 1.10 -2.25 12.20
N LEU A 37 1.67 -2.31 13.41
CA LEU A 37 1.63 -3.51 14.25
C LEU A 37 0.20 -3.87 14.68
N ILE A 38 -0.66 -2.89 14.97
CA ILE A 38 -2.08 -3.11 15.26
C ILE A 38 -2.78 -3.68 14.03
N LEU A 39 -2.56 -3.12 12.85
CA LEU A 39 -3.14 -3.61 11.59
C LEU A 39 -2.67 -5.03 11.27
N LEU A 40 -1.39 -5.36 11.52
CA LEU A 40 -0.89 -6.73 11.41
C LEU A 40 -1.63 -7.71 12.33
N GLY A 41 -2.01 -7.27 13.54
CA GLY A 41 -2.81 -8.09 14.46
C GLY A 41 -4.24 -8.34 13.98
N VAL A 42 -4.80 -7.42 13.18
CA VAL A 42 -6.15 -7.53 12.60
C VAL A 42 -6.12 -8.30 11.25
N MET A 43 -4.99 -8.30 10.57
CA MET A 43 -4.81 -8.89 9.25
C MET A 43 -5.34 -10.32 9.10
N PRO A 44 -5.13 -11.28 10.03
CA PRO A 44 -5.61 -12.65 9.87
C PRO A 44 -7.13 -12.76 9.67
N TYR A 45 -7.89 -11.81 10.22
CA TYR A 45 -9.35 -11.76 10.10
C TYR A 45 -9.83 -11.16 8.79
N VAL A 46 -9.04 -10.31 8.15
CA VAL A 46 -9.40 -9.58 6.93
C VAL A 46 -8.83 -10.22 5.67
N LYS A 47 -7.68 -10.92 5.80
CA LYS A 47 -6.92 -11.51 4.68
C LYS A 47 -7.81 -12.29 3.71
N SER A 48 -8.60 -13.25 4.21
CA SER A 48 -9.38 -14.14 3.37
C SER A 48 -10.45 -13.39 2.57
N TYR A 49 -11.19 -12.49 3.24
CA TYR A 49 -12.22 -11.67 2.59
C TYR A 49 -11.62 -10.77 1.50
N PHE A 50 -10.48 -10.16 1.79
CA PHE A 50 -9.81 -9.28 0.84
C PHE A 50 -9.30 -10.05 -0.38
N ILE A 51 -8.61 -11.18 -0.19
CA ILE A 51 -8.11 -12.02 -1.29
C ILE A 51 -9.25 -12.54 -2.15
N ASN A 52 -10.33 -13.05 -1.54
CA ASN A 52 -11.46 -13.55 -2.28
C ASN A 52 -12.14 -12.48 -3.13
N ALA A 53 -12.35 -11.27 -2.56
CA ALA A 53 -12.89 -10.14 -3.30
C ALA A 53 -11.95 -9.72 -4.45
N PHE A 54 -10.64 -9.69 -4.19
CA PHE A 54 -9.64 -9.33 -5.18
C PHE A 54 -9.59 -10.33 -6.35
N VAL A 55 -9.58 -11.63 -6.06
CA VAL A 55 -9.63 -12.70 -7.08
C VAL A 55 -10.95 -12.69 -7.85
N TRP A 56 -12.06 -12.34 -7.18
CA TRP A 56 -13.35 -12.21 -7.85
C TRP A 56 -13.35 -11.08 -8.90
N VAL A 57 -12.79 -9.92 -8.55
CA VAL A 57 -12.67 -8.78 -9.49
C VAL A 57 -11.75 -9.15 -10.67
N LEU A 58 -10.60 -9.77 -10.39
CA LEU A 58 -9.70 -10.28 -11.44
C LEU A 58 -10.40 -11.32 -12.33
N GLY A 59 -11.26 -12.15 -11.76
CA GLY A 59 -12.02 -13.14 -12.51
C GLY A 59 -12.94 -12.55 -13.58
N ILE A 60 -13.38 -11.31 -13.43
CA ILE A 60 -14.14 -10.60 -14.48
C ILE A 60 -13.23 -10.40 -15.71
N VAL A 61 -11.98 -9.99 -15.49
CA VAL A 61 -10.99 -9.81 -16.56
C VAL A 61 -10.61 -11.15 -17.19
N GLY A 62 -10.44 -12.21 -16.39
CA GLY A 62 -10.19 -13.56 -16.91
C GLY A 62 -11.28 -14.03 -17.89
N ARG A 63 -12.55 -13.81 -17.53
CA ARG A 63 -13.70 -14.14 -18.41
C ARG A 63 -13.75 -13.31 -19.69
N LEU A 64 -13.32 -12.04 -19.61
CA LEU A 64 -13.29 -11.16 -20.79
C LEU A 64 -12.14 -11.49 -21.74
N THR A 65 -10.99 -11.88 -21.19
CA THR A 65 -9.78 -12.19 -21.98
C THR A 65 -9.67 -13.64 -22.40
N GLY A 66 -10.36 -14.55 -21.70
CA GLY A 66 -10.27 -16.00 -21.93
C GLY A 66 -8.90 -16.60 -21.55
N MET A 67 -8.05 -15.86 -20.82
CA MET A 67 -6.67 -16.28 -20.52
C MET A 67 -6.59 -17.20 -19.29
N TYR A 68 -7.53 -17.10 -18.35
CA TYR A 68 -7.50 -17.84 -17.11
C TYR A 68 -8.88 -17.95 -16.47
N GLU A 69 -9.05 -18.98 -15.66
CA GLU A 69 -10.22 -19.16 -14.80
C GLU A 69 -9.87 -18.75 -13.36
N SER A 70 -10.82 -18.11 -12.67
CA SER A 70 -10.64 -17.68 -11.29
C SER A 70 -11.56 -18.42 -10.35
N TYR A 71 -11.00 -18.90 -9.25
CA TYR A 71 -11.72 -19.56 -8.17
C TYR A 71 -11.59 -18.73 -6.90
N ALA A 72 -12.45 -17.71 -6.78
CA ALA A 72 -12.39 -16.73 -5.69
C ALA A 72 -12.47 -17.37 -4.30
N GLN A 73 -13.22 -18.47 -4.14
CA GLN A 73 -13.36 -19.18 -2.86
C GLN A 73 -12.03 -19.71 -2.32
N PHE A 74 -11.10 -20.04 -3.22
CA PHE A 74 -9.78 -20.59 -2.88
C PHE A 74 -8.64 -19.59 -3.07
N GLY A 75 -8.93 -18.38 -3.57
CA GLY A 75 -7.89 -17.39 -3.86
C GLY A 75 -6.94 -17.80 -4.98
N MET A 76 -7.42 -18.55 -5.98
CA MET A 76 -6.59 -19.16 -7.01
C MET A 76 -7.03 -18.76 -8.42
N PHE A 77 -6.06 -18.82 -9.35
CA PHE A 77 -6.26 -18.74 -10.79
C PHE A 77 -5.73 -20.02 -11.45
N PHE A 78 -6.44 -20.51 -12.46
CA PHE A 78 -5.98 -21.60 -13.32
C PHE A 78 -5.69 -21.01 -14.70
N ILE A 79 -4.46 -21.22 -15.15
CA ILE A 79 -3.96 -20.76 -16.45
C ILE A 79 -3.68 -22.00 -17.27
N ASP A 80 -4.33 -22.12 -18.43
CA ASP A 80 -4.10 -23.20 -19.37
C ASP A 80 -3.13 -22.75 -20.47
N HIS A 81 -2.05 -23.53 -20.66
CA HIS A 81 -1.10 -23.31 -21.73
C HIS A 81 -0.65 -24.65 -22.32
N ASN A 82 -1.07 -24.96 -23.57
CA ASN A 82 -0.64 -26.14 -24.32
C ASN A 82 -0.73 -27.46 -23.50
N ASP A 83 -1.91 -27.81 -23.03
CA ASP A 83 -2.19 -29.00 -22.22
C ASP A 83 -1.52 -29.03 -20.82
N THR A 84 -0.90 -27.95 -20.41
CA THR A 84 -0.37 -27.79 -19.03
C THR A 84 -1.20 -26.77 -18.27
N VAL A 85 -1.90 -27.22 -17.23
CA VAL A 85 -2.68 -26.36 -16.33
C VAL A 85 -1.81 -25.97 -15.16
N MET A 86 -1.63 -24.66 -14.95
CA MET A 86 -0.94 -24.12 -13.80
C MET A 86 -1.90 -23.43 -12.84
N SER A 87 -1.83 -23.77 -11.55
CA SER A 87 -2.56 -23.07 -10.50
C SER A 87 -1.69 -21.97 -9.89
N LEU A 88 -2.17 -20.73 -9.92
CA LEU A 88 -1.54 -19.57 -9.27
C LEU A 88 -2.35 -19.20 -8.03
N TYR A 89 -1.74 -19.34 -6.84
CA TYR A 89 -2.34 -18.95 -5.58
C TYR A 89 -1.96 -17.50 -5.22
N VAL A 90 -2.94 -16.69 -4.83
CA VAL A 90 -2.70 -15.32 -4.35
C VAL A 90 -2.46 -15.36 -2.85
N ASP A 91 -1.20 -15.29 -2.46
CA ASP A 91 -0.82 -15.19 -1.05
C ASP A 91 -0.80 -13.72 -0.57
N LEU A 92 -0.55 -13.55 0.72
CA LEU A 92 -0.50 -12.24 1.38
C LEU A 92 0.49 -11.28 0.71
N GLU A 93 1.69 -11.79 0.37
CA GLU A 93 2.74 -11.01 -0.29
C GLU A 93 2.35 -10.53 -1.70
N CYS A 94 1.41 -11.26 -2.34
CA CYS A 94 0.94 -10.95 -3.69
C CYS A 94 -0.40 -10.19 -3.70
N SER A 95 -1.02 -10.01 -2.53
CA SER A 95 -2.32 -9.35 -2.41
C SER A 95 -2.24 -7.82 -2.36
N GLY A 96 -1.06 -7.24 -2.08
CA GLY A 96 -0.90 -5.79 -1.84
C GLY A 96 -1.43 -5.31 -0.48
N LEU A 97 -1.88 -6.22 0.39
CA LEU A 97 -2.48 -5.88 1.67
C LEU A 97 -1.44 -5.28 2.65
N ILE A 98 -0.20 -5.78 2.63
CA ILE A 98 0.88 -5.26 3.47
C ILE A 98 1.17 -3.80 3.09
N GLU A 99 1.28 -3.51 1.80
CA GLU A 99 1.55 -2.17 1.28
C GLU A 99 0.42 -1.19 1.62
N MET A 100 -0.84 -1.65 1.59
CA MET A 100 -1.97 -0.85 2.04
C MET A 100 -1.89 -0.53 3.53
N MET A 101 -1.51 -1.50 4.38
CA MET A 101 -1.34 -1.28 5.82
C MET A 101 -0.21 -0.30 6.10
N VAL A 102 0.93 -0.41 5.40
CA VAL A 102 2.05 0.53 5.51
C VAL A 102 1.60 1.94 5.08
N PHE A 103 0.93 2.04 3.92
CA PHE A 103 0.44 3.32 3.41
C PHE A 103 -0.50 4.03 4.38
N VAL A 104 -1.50 3.31 4.90
CA VAL A 104 -2.46 3.86 5.88
C VAL A 104 -1.76 4.28 7.18
N SER A 105 -0.83 3.46 7.68
CA SER A 105 -0.08 3.74 8.90
C SER A 105 0.76 5.01 8.79
N LEU A 106 1.45 5.21 7.67
CA LEU A 106 2.21 6.43 7.41
C LEU A 106 1.30 7.64 7.25
N LEU A 107 0.21 7.51 6.48
CA LEU A 107 -0.71 8.60 6.21
C LEU A 107 -1.44 9.09 7.47
N ALA A 108 -1.79 8.18 8.40
CA ALA A 108 -2.48 8.51 9.64
C ALA A 108 -1.70 9.55 10.47
N PHE A 109 -0.39 9.40 10.58
CA PHE A 109 0.48 10.27 11.38
C PHE A 109 1.19 11.35 10.57
N PHE A 110 0.98 11.39 9.24
CA PHE A 110 1.63 12.38 8.39
C PHE A 110 1.19 13.81 8.77
N PRO A 111 2.11 14.71 9.16
CA PRO A 111 1.76 15.98 9.80
C PRO A 111 1.23 17.04 8.84
N VAL A 112 1.43 16.86 7.52
CA VAL A 112 1.20 17.89 6.49
C VAL A 112 -0.28 18.04 6.13
N TYR A 113 -1.05 16.97 6.22
CA TYR A 113 -2.45 16.93 5.79
C TYR A 113 -3.44 17.15 6.92
N HIS A 114 -4.50 17.93 6.64
CA HIS A 114 -5.69 17.98 7.47
C HIS A 114 -6.52 16.70 7.33
N LEU A 115 -7.45 16.45 8.25
CA LEU A 115 -8.21 15.20 8.32
C LEU A 115 -8.92 14.85 7.00
N TRP A 116 -9.58 15.81 6.37
CA TRP A 116 -10.27 15.61 5.08
C TRP A 116 -9.32 15.31 3.92
N GLU A 117 -8.14 15.93 3.93
CA GLU A 117 -7.10 15.66 2.94
C GLU A 117 -6.51 14.26 3.12
N LYS A 118 -6.29 13.85 4.39
CA LYS A 118 -5.86 12.47 4.71
C LYS A 118 -6.87 11.45 4.23
N LEU A 119 -8.16 11.70 4.44
CA LEU A 119 -9.20 10.78 4.01
C LEU A 119 -9.22 10.64 2.47
N LYS A 120 -9.17 11.76 1.74
CA LYS A 120 -9.11 11.75 0.26
C LYS A 120 -7.85 11.05 -0.25
N ALA A 121 -6.69 11.40 0.30
CA ALA A 121 -5.42 10.76 -0.05
C ALA A 121 -5.41 9.27 0.33
N GLY A 122 -6.04 8.91 1.44
CA GLY A 122 -6.20 7.53 1.88
C GLY A 122 -7.02 6.69 0.91
N VAL A 123 -8.22 7.14 0.57
CA VAL A 123 -9.10 6.43 -0.37
C VAL A 123 -8.44 6.32 -1.74
N LEU A 124 -7.90 7.41 -2.27
CA LEU A 124 -7.22 7.41 -3.57
C LEU A 124 -5.99 6.50 -3.56
N GLY A 125 -5.17 6.58 -2.52
CA GLY A 125 -3.95 5.78 -2.40
C GLY A 125 -4.25 4.28 -2.27
N LEU A 126 -5.23 3.88 -1.47
CA LEU A 126 -5.68 2.49 -1.38
C LEU A 126 -6.20 1.98 -2.72
N PHE A 127 -7.00 2.78 -3.42
CA PHE A 127 -7.47 2.44 -4.75
C PHE A 127 -6.32 2.27 -5.74
N CYS A 128 -5.33 3.19 -5.75
CA CYS A 128 -4.15 3.06 -6.59
C CYS A 128 -3.35 1.79 -6.29
N ILE A 129 -3.12 1.46 -5.00
CA ILE A 129 -2.40 0.23 -4.62
C ILE A 129 -3.15 -1.02 -5.10
N CYS A 130 -4.49 -1.05 -4.99
CA CYS A 130 -5.31 -2.12 -5.58
C CYS A 130 -5.08 -2.25 -7.08
N VAL A 131 -5.14 -1.14 -7.82
CA VAL A 131 -4.95 -1.13 -9.27
C VAL A 131 -3.54 -1.57 -9.65
N PHE A 132 -2.51 -1.13 -8.93
CA PHE A 132 -1.12 -1.51 -9.20
C PHE A 132 -0.89 -3.00 -8.97
N ASN A 133 -1.49 -3.54 -7.90
CA ASN A 133 -1.43 -4.97 -7.65
C ASN A 133 -2.22 -5.78 -8.70
N PHE A 134 -3.32 -5.24 -9.17
CA PHE A 134 -4.10 -5.79 -10.27
C PHE A 134 -3.25 -5.89 -11.55
N ILE A 135 -2.58 -4.81 -11.93
CA ILE A 135 -1.67 -4.77 -13.07
C ILE A 135 -0.55 -5.79 -12.89
N ARG A 136 0.05 -5.88 -11.71
CA ARG A 136 1.09 -6.85 -11.38
C ARG A 136 0.65 -8.28 -11.65
N ILE A 137 -0.49 -8.71 -11.08
CA ILE A 137 -0.98 -10.08 -11.23
C ILE A 137 -1.39 -10.36 -12.68
N PHE A 138 -2.02 -9.39 -13.35
CA PHE A 138 -2.37 -9.53 -14.75
C PHE A 138 -1.15 -9.73 -15.65
N ILE A 139 -0.06 -8.98 -15.42
CA ILE A 139 1.21 -9.15 -16.17
C ILE A 139 1.78 -10.55 -15.93
N ILE A 140 1.76 -11.06 -14.68
CA ILE A 140 2.26 -12.39 -14.35
C ILE A 140 1.46 -13.45 -15.12
N ILE A 141 0.13 -13.38 -15.07
CA ILE A 141 -0.75 -14.30 -15.78
C ILE A 141 -0.53 -14.23 -17.29
N ALA A 142 -0.46 -13.03 -17.87
CA ALA A 142 -0.23 -12.85 -19.30
C ALA A 142 1.12 -13.43 -19.76
N MET A 143 2.17 -13.28 -18.95
CA MET A 143 3.47 -13.89 -19.25
C MET A 143 3.41 -15.41 -19.21
N ILE A 144 2.73 -16.00 -18.23
CA ILE A 144 2.58 -17.46 -18.16
C ILE A 144 1.75 -17.97 -19.32
N PHE A 145 0.66 -17.28 -19.66
CA PHE A 145 -0.21 -17.66 -20.77
C PHE A 145 0.52 -17.65 -22.13
N HIS A 146 1.36 -16.66 -22.39
CA HIS A 146 2.06 -16.51 -23.68
C HIS A 146 3.38 -17.30 -23.77
N PHE A 147 4.14 -17.38 -22.68
CA PHE A 147 5.49 -17.94 -22.68
C PHE A 147 5.61 -19.28 -21.95
N GLY A 148 4.51 -19.75 -21.37
CA GLY A 148 4.48 -21.03 -20.65
C GLY A 148 4.89 -20.95 -19.18
N THR A 149 4.71 -22.08 -18.49
CA THR A 149 4.88 -22.20 -17.03
C THR A 149 6.32 -21.99 -16.55
N SER A 150 7.32 -22.21 -17.40
CA SER A 150 8.75 -21.96 -17.10
C SER A 150 9.06 -20.49 -16.77
N MET A 151 8.24 -19.56 -17.28
CA MET A 151 8.40 -18.13 -17.04
C MET A 151 7.82 -17.65 -15.68
N TYR A 152 7.17 -18.54 -14.92
CA TYR A 152 6.55 -18.16 -13.65
C TYR A 152 7.52 -17.46 -12.68
N SER A 153 8.67 -18.04 -12.42
CA SER A 153 9.64 -17.47 -11.48
C SER A 153 10.12 -16.10 -11.93
N PHE A 154 10.40 -15.94 -13.22
CA PHE A 154 10.83 -14.66 -13.78
C PHE A 154 9.71 -13.60 -13.72
N ALA A 155 8.51 -13.97 -14.15
CA ALA A 155 7.35 -13.08 -14.14
C ALA A 155 6.97 -12.65 -12.71
N HIS A 156 6.94 -13.59 -11.76
CA HIS A 156 6.52 -13.35 -10.39
C HIS A 156 7.58 -12.61 -9.56
N VAL A 157 8.85 -13.06 -9.61
CA VAL A 157 9.92 -12.56 -8.73
C VAL A 157 10.53 -11.26 -9.27
N ILE A 158 10.67 -11.13 -10.59
CA ILE A 158 11.35 -9.97 -11.18
C ILE A 158 10.34 -8.97 -11.73
N VAL A 159 9.61 -9.34 -12.81
CA VAL A 159 8.77 -8.37 -13.53
C VAL A 159 7.64 -7.84 -12.65
N GLY A 160 6.90 -8.72 -12.00
CA GLY A 160 5.78 -8.33 -11.16
C GLY A 160 6.19 -7.47 -9.97
N ARG A 161 7.33 -7.78 -9.33
CA ARG A 161 7.84 -6.98 -8.20
C ARG A 161 8.33 -5.61 -8.67
N ILE A 162 9.11 -5.53 -9.74
CA ILE A 162 9.64 -4.26 -10.24
C ILE A 162 8.50 -3.33 -10.64
N VAL A 163 7.55 -3.81 -11.44
CA VAL A 163 6.40 -3.00 -11.88
C VAL A 163 5.63 -2.47 -10.68
N PHE A 164 5.31 -3.33 -9.72
CA PHE A 164 4.56 -2.93 -8.54
C PHE A 164 5.33 -1.92 -7.68
N TYR A 165 6.62 -2.14 -7.42
CA TYR A 165 7.44 -1.22 -6.62
C TYR A 165 7.62 0.14 -7.29
N VAL A 166 7.84 0.19 -8.60
CA VAL A 166 7.95 1.46 -9.33
C VAL A 166 6.64 2.27 -9.23
N LEU A 167 5.50 1.63 -9.47
CA LEU A 167 4.20 2.29 -9.37
C LEU A 167 3.90 2.77 -7.93
N THR A 168 4.21 1.94 -6.95
CA THR A 168 4.04 2.28 -5.54
C THR A 168 4.97 3.42 -5.12
N LEU A 169 6.22 3.43 -5.58
CA LEU A 169 7.17 4.50 -5.31
C LEU A 169 6.69 5.85 -5.88
N ILE A 170 6.14 5.85 -7.10
CA ILE A 170 5.54 7.03 -7.71
C ILE A 170 4.36 7.56 -6.85
N LEU A 171 3.49 6.67 -6.36
CA LEU A 171 2.39 7.03 -5.48
C LEU A 171 2.90 7.67 -4.18
N TYR A 172 3.88 7.04 -3.53
CA TYR A 172 4.47 7.55 -2.29
C TYR A 172 5.13 8.92 -2.49
N PHE A 173 5.84 9.10 -3.60
CA PHE A 173 6.40 10.40 -3.96
C PHE A 173 5.31 11.48 -4.09
N HIS A 174 4.21 11.18 -4.79
CA HIS A 174 3.14 12.15 -4.96
C HIS A 174 2.41 12.48 -3.66
N VAL A 175 2.14 11.48 -2.82
CA VAL A 175 1.40 11.68 -1.57
C VAL A 175 2.28 12.32 -0.50
N PHE A 176 3.47 11.79 -0.26
CA PHE A 176 4.28 12.23 0.88
C PHE A 176 5.27 13.34 0.52
N THR A 177 6.02 13.20 -0.56
CA THR A 177 7.09 14.14 -0.91
C THR A 177 6.54 15.41 -1.54
N ARG A 178 5.72 15.30 -2.57
CA ARG A 178 5.13 16.46 -3.23
C ARG A 178 4.21 17.25 -2.29
N GLY A 179 3.42 16.54 -1.47
CA GLY A 179 2.55 17.16 -0.46
C GLY A 179 3.35 18.00 0.55
N GLN A 180 4.54 17.55 0.93
CA GLN A 180 5.42 18.28 1.85
C GLN A 180 6.08 19.51 1.18
N ILE A 181 6.59 19.35 -0.04
CA ILE A 181 7.23 20.46 -0.80
C ILE A 181 6.24 21.60 -1.05
N VAL A 182 5.03 21.29 -1.51
CA VAL A 182 4.02 22.29 -1.87
C VAL A 182 3.50 23.04 -0.63
N LYS A 183 3.43 22.39 0.53
CA LYS A 183 2.93 23.00 1.78
C LYS A 183 4.00 23.60 2.68
N GLN A 184 5.27 23.32 2.45
CA GLN A 184 6.35 24.08 3.09
C GLN A 184 6.30 25.51 2.54
N LYS A 185 5.86 26.45 3.38
CA LYS A 185 6.04 27.89 3.10
C LYS A 185 7.54 28.13 3.07
N VAL A 186 8.12 28.28 1.90
CA VAL A 186 9.44 28.89 1.73
C VAL A 186 9.33 30.24 2.39
N GLY A 187 10.10 30.49 3.45
CA GLY A 187 10.09 31.75 4.18
C GLY A 187 10.20 32.90 3.18
N LYS A 188 9.26 33.83 3.20
CA LYS A 188 9.40 35.08 2.48
C LYS A 188 10.59 35.76 3.11
N PHE A 189 11.71 35.87 2.40
CA PHE A 189 12.77 36.79 2.74
C PHE A 189 12.18 38.21 2.56
N ASN A 190 11.78 38.85 3.65
CA ASN A 190 11.46 40.28 3.65
C ASN A 190 12.77 41.01 3.52
N TYR A 191 13.06 41.54 2.35
CA TYR A 191 14.15 42.49 2.10
C TYR A 191 13.75 43.94 2.44
N GLU A 192 12.70 44.16 3.25
CA GLU A 192 12.25 45.48 3.70
C GLU A 192 13.11 46.02 4.85
N GLY A 193 14.39 46.14 4.68
CA GLY A 193 15.27 46.60 5.77
C GLY A 193 16.59 47.23 5.34
N LEU A 194 16.80 47.50 4.08
CA LEU A 194 18.10 48.06 3.63
C LEU A 194 18.04 49.43 2.95
N ASP A 195 16.86 50.06 2.83
CA ASP A 195 16.75 51.35 2.14
C ASP A 195 16.59 52.58 3.05
N ASP A 196 16.67 52.48 4.38
CA ASP A 196 16.54 53.61 5.28
C ASP A 196 17.85 53.99 6.02
N LYS A 197 18.98 53.87 5.33
CA LYS A 197 20.24 54.49 5.80
C LYS A 197 21.05 55.04 4.63
N GLN A 198 20.58 56.13 4.01
CA GLN A 198 21.41 57.16 3.34
C GLN A 198 20.91 58.53 3.71
#